data_38cff0598af83c3632769d7327e9cd7d
#
_entry.id   38cff0598af83c3632769d7327e9cd7d
#
_cell.length_a   1.000
_cell.length_b   1.000
_cell.length_c   1.000
_cell.angle_alpha   90.00
_cell.angle_beta   90.00
_cell.angle_gamma   90.00
#
_symmetry.space_group_name_H-M   'P 1'
#
loop_
_entity.id
_entity.type
_entity.pdbx_description
1 polymer ?
#
loop_
_entity_poly.entity_id
_entity_poly.type
_entity_poly.pdbx_seq_one_letter_code
_entity_poly.pdbx_strand_id
1 'polypeptide(L)'
;MVICFFSTQYLPTPGGVERYTWNLARRCVAAGHRALVVTASLPGLPARERDADGIEIYRLPSWPVMGGRFPALKPFADADDLWAQGIDFAVIQTRMYTQSVWAARQCKRRGIPALVIDHSTG
;
A
#
# COMPACT_ATOMS: atom_id res chain seq x y z
N MET A 1 9.29 -2.18 -14.70
CA MET A 1 7.90 -1.83 -14.32
C MET A 1 7.87 -1.16 -12.96
N VAL A 2 6.85 -0.37 -12.73
CA VAL A 2 6.54 0.17 -11.42
C VAL A 2 5.32 -0.58 -10.88
N ILE A 3 5.51 -1.34 -9.82
CA ILE A 3 4.47 -2.17 -9.21
C ILE A 3 4.14 -1.59 -7.84
N CYS A 4 2.85 -1.31 -7.60
CA CYS A 4 2.39 -0.68 -6.37
C CYS A 4 1.54 -1.65 -5.56
N PHE A 5 1.90 -1.85 -4.31
CA PHE A 5 1.17 -2.70 -3.37
C PHE A 5 0.39 -1.82 -2.41
N PHE A 6 -0.93 -1.92 -2.45
CA PHE A 6 -1.81 -1.21 -1.52
C PHE A 6 -2.14 -2.14 -0.36
N SER A 7 -1.58 -1.85 0.81
CA SER A 7 -1.78 -2.65 2.00
C SER A 7 -2.13 -1.72 3.16
N THR A 8 -3.30 -1.91 3.77
CA THR A 8 -3.77 -1.05 4.86
C THR A 8 -2.79 -1.00 6.01
N GLN A 9 -2.14 -2.12 6.30
CA GLN A 9 -1.08 -2.19 7.30
C GLN A 9 0.18 -2.74 6.66
N TYR A 10 1.33 -2.30 7.17
CA TYR A 10 2.62 -2.75 6.68
C TYR A 10 3.62 -2.74 7.83
N LEU A 11 4.82 -3.26 7.59
CA LEU A 11 5.88 -3.24 8.59
C LEU A 11 6.16 -1.82 9.07
N PRO A 12 6.46 -1.60 10.34
CA PRO A 12 6.80 -2.60 11.36
C PRO A 12 5.62 -3.26 12.08
N THR A 13 4.38 -3.02 11.67
CA THR A 13 3.22 -3.69 12.26
C THR A 13 3.34 -5.19 12.00
N PRO A 14 3.33 -6.07 13.02
CA PRO A 14 3.47 -7.50 12.82
C PRO A 14 2.19 -8.13 12.25
N GLY A 15 2.35 -9.09 11.34
CA GLY A 15 1.23 -9.82 10.78
C GLY A 15 1.60 -10.57 9.51
N GLY A 16 0.72 -11.46 9.06
CA GLY A 16 0.94 -12.29 7.88
C GLY A 16 0.84 -11.51 6.58
N VAL A 17 -0.15 -10.62 6.47
CA VAL A 17 -0.36 -9.81 5.25
C VAL A 17 0.80 -8.85 5.03
N GLU A 18 1.28 -8.20 6.09
CA GLU A 18 2.40 -7.27 6.02
C GLU A 18 3.66 -7.98 5.56
N ARG A 19 3.91 -9.17 6.09
CA ARG A 19 5.07 -9.97 5.74
C ARG A 19 4.98 -10.50 4.31
N TYR A 20 3.80 -10.89 3.88
CA TYR A 20 3.52 -11.32 2.51
C TYR A 20 3.80 -10.19 1.53
N THR A 21 3.30 -8.99 1.82
CA THR A 21 3.53 -7.81 0.98
C THR A 21 5.01 -7.47 0.88
N TRP A 22 5.73 -7.50 2.00
CA TRP A 22 7.18 -7.24 2.03
C TRP A 22 7.94 -8.24 1.16
N ASN A 23 7.60 -9.53 1.27
CA ASN A 23 8.25 -10.56 0.48
C ASN A 23 8.05 -10.38 -1.01
N LEU A 24 6.83 -10.04 -1.44
CA LEU A 24 6.54 -9.79 -2.85
C LEU A 24 7.26 -8.54 -3.35
N ALA A 25 7.20 -7.46 -2.58
CA ALA A 25 7.84 -6.21 -2.97
C ALA A 25 9.35 -6.38 -3.09
N ARG A 26 9.96 -7.07 -2.15
CA ARG A 26 11.39 -7.35 -2.15
C ARG A 26 11.81 -8.15 -3.39
N ARG A 27 11.01 -9.13 -3.79
CA ARG A 27 11.27 -9.92 -4.99
C ARG A 27 11.15 -9.09 -6.26
N CYS A 28 10.21 -8.15 -6.30
CA CYS A 28 10.08 -7.24 -7.44
C CYS A 28 11.33 -6.38 -7.60
N VAL A 29 11.86 -5.84 -6.50
CA VAL A 29 13.09 -5.06 -6.53
C VAL A 29 14.26 -5.92 -7.00
N ALA A 30 14.38 -7.14 -6.50
CA ALA A 30 15.44 -8.05 -6.90
C ALA A 30 15.38 -8.40 -8.39
N ALA A 31 14.19 -8.38 -8.98
CA ALA A 31 13.99 -8.64 -10.41
C ALA A 31 14.18 -7.39 -11.29
N GLY A 32 14.58 -6.27 -10.71
CA GLY A 32 14.86 -5.04 -11.47
C GLY A 32 13.67 -4.10 -11.61
N HIS A 33 12.56 -4.33 -10.89
CA HIS A 33 11.40 -3.46 -10.90
C HIS A 33 11.43 -2.50 -9.72
N ARG A 34 10.67 -1.41 -9.84
CA ARG A 34 10.40 -0.55 -8.69
C ARG A 34 9.19 -1.11 -7.94
N ALA A 35 9.30 -1.22 -6.64
CA ALA A 35 8.19 -1.65 -5.78
C ALA A 35 7.81 -0.50 -4.85
N LEU A 36 6.55 -0.10 -4.91
CA LEU A 36 5.97 0.92 -4.04
C LEU A 36 4.97 0.22 -3.11
N VAL A 37 4.99 0.57 -1.83
CA VAL A 37 4.01 0.08 -0.87
C VAL A 37 3.26 1.29 -0.34
N VAL A 38 1.93 1.29 -0.49
CA VAL A 38 1.06 2.34 0.01
C VAL A 38 0.31 1.78 1.22
N THR A 39 0.46 2.43 2.36
CA THR A 39 -0.10 1.97 3.62
C THR A 39 -0.60 3.14 4.45
N ALA A 40 -1.18 2.86 5.61
CA ALA A 40 -1.65 3.87 6.54
C ALA A 40 -0.50 4.51 7.30
N SER A 41 -0.67 5.77 7.69
CA SER A 41 0.31 6.47 8.51
C SER A 41 0.37 5.87 9.93
N LEU A 42 1.56 5.90 10.52
CA LEU A 42 1.79 5.47 11.90
C LEU A 42 2.57 6.57 12.62
N PRO A 43 2.27 6.79 13.93
CA PRO A 43 3.01 7.77 14.72
C PRO A 43 4.51 7.49 14.70
N GLY A 44 5.31 8.53 14.53
CA GLY A 44 6.75 8.42 14.55
C GLY A 44 7.40 7.92 13.27
N LEU A 45 6.62 7.56 12.25
CA LEU A 45 7.17 7.11 10.98
C LEU A 45 6.97 8.16 9.89
N PRO A 46 7.92 8.32 8.96
CA PRO A 46 7.81 9.31 7.90
C PRO A 46 6.70 8.96 6.90
N ALA A 47 6.17 9.98 6.23
CA ALA A 47 5.16 9.79 5.19
C ALA A 47 5.72 9.05 3.97
N ARG A 48 7.01 9.22 3.70
CA ARG A 48 7.71 8.54 2.61
C ARG A 48 9.07 8.08 3.09
N GLU A 49 9.44 6.85 2.74
CA GLU A 49 10.78 6.35 3.00
C GLU A 49 11.15 5.25 2.00
N ARG A 50 12.44 5.01 1.89
CA ARG A 50 12.96 3.87 1.14
C ARG A 50 13.70 2.98 2.12
N ASP A 51 13.31 1.70 2.17
CA ASP A 51 13.94 0.78 3.12
C ASP A 51 15.26 0.19 2.58
N ALA A 52 15.90 -0.66 3.37
CA ALA A 52 17.18 -1.27 3.03
C ALA A 52 17.07 -2.20 1.81
N ASP A 53 15.89 -2.71 1.52
CA ASP A 53 15.65 -3.58 0.37
C ASP A 53 15.31 -2.81 -0.91
N GLY A 54 15.25 -1.49 -0.83
CA GLY A 54 14.93 -0.64 -1.97
C GLY A 54 13.43 -0.45 -2.22
N ILE A 55 12.59 -0.89 -1.29
CA ILE A 55 11.14 -0.71 -1.37
C ILE A 55 10.80 0.73 -0.99
N GLU A 56 9.99 1.40 -1.83
CA GLU A 56 9.55 2.77 -1.59
C GLU A 56 8.20 2.74 -0.86
N ILE A 57 8.15 3.30 0.33
CA ILE A 57 6.97 3.24 1.20
C ILE A 57 6.29 4.60 1.26
N TYR A 58 4.98 4.63 0.99
CA TYR A 58 4.13 5.80 1.05
C TYR A 58 3.09 5.59 2.15
N ARG A 59 3.14 6.40 3.20
CA ARG A 59 2.17 6.33 4.31
C ARG A 59 1.18 7.46 4.18
N LEU A 60 -0.05 7.13 3.79
CA LEU A 60 -1.10 8.11 3.58
C LEU A 60 -1.75 8.48 4.92
N PRO A 61 -2.16 9.77 5.10
CA PRO A 61 -2.84 10.19 6.32
C PRO A 61 -4.07 9.33 6.59
N SER A 62 -4.17 8.83 7.82
CA SER A 62 -5.23 7.89 8.19
C SER A 62 -5.71 8.18 9.61
N TRP A 63 -6.99 7.86 9.88
CA TRP A 63 -7.54 7.92 11.22
C TRP A 63 -7.46 6.55 11.87
N PRO A 64 -7.04 6.45 13.14
CA PRO A 64 -7.12 5.18 13.86
C PRO A 64 -8.59 4.88 14.16
N VAL A 65 -9.03 3.67 13.80
CA VAL A 65 -10.37 3.19 14.07
C VAL A 65 -10.23 1.92 14.90
N MET A 66 -11.10 1.74 15.89
CA MET A 66 -11.07 0.58 16.80
C MET A 66 -9.69 0.38 17.46
N GLY A 67 -9.16 1.46 18.04
CA GLY A 67 -7.86 1.44 18.71
C GLY A 67 -6.65 1.31 17.76
N GLY A 68 -6.82 1.76 16.53
CA GLY A 68 -5.75 1.68 15.52
C GLY A 68 -5.68 0.34 14.80
N ARG A 69 -6.58 -0.57 15.11
CA ARG A 69 -6.61 -1.91 14.48
C ARG A 69 -7.03 -1.84 13.01
N PHE A 70 -7.94 -0.92 12.69
CA PHE A 70 -8.46 -0.73 11.33
C PHE A 70 -8.30 0.73 10.93
N PRO A 71 -7.10 1.14 10.47
CA PRO A 71 -6.89 2.53 10.06
C PRO A 71 -7.77 2.87 8.85
N ALA A 72 -8.40 4.02 8.90
CA ALA A 72 -9.24 4.53 7.83
C ALA A 72 -8.54 5.69 7.13
N LEU A 73 -8.48 5.65 5.79
CA LEU A 73 -7.88 6.71 5.00
C LEU A 73 -8.66 8.02 5.19
N LYS A 74 -7.96 9.12 5.43
CA LYS A 74 -8.59 10.43 5.54
C LYS A 74 -9.18 10.83 4.19
N PRO A 75 -10.40 11.41 4.15
CA PRO A 75 -11.09 11.69 2.88
C PRO A 75 -10.34 12.63 1.93
N PHE A 76 -9.47 13.48 2.47
CA PHE A 76 -8.72 14.46 1.68
C PHE A 76 -7.24 14.11 1.56
N ALA A 77 -6.90 12.84 1.71
CA ALA A 77 -5.51 12.41 1.58
C ALA A 77 -5.00 12.71 0.18
N ASP A 78 -3.88 13.43 0.10
CA ASP A 78 -3.23 13.77 -1.16
C ASP A 78 -2.25 12.68 -1.54
N ALA A 79 -2.44 12.11 -2.70
CA ALA A 79 -1.58 11.06 -3.23
C ALA A 79 -1.02 11.42 -4.62
N ASP A 80 -0.97 12.69 -4.97
CA ASP A 80 -0.48 13.11 -6.28
C ASP A 80 0.95 12.65 -6.53
N ASP A 81 1.82 12.71 -5.52
CA ASP A 81 3.19 12.20 -5.61
C ASP A 81 3.24 10.72 -5.99
N LEU A 82 2.33 9.93 -5.44
CA LEU A 82 2.24 8.51 -5.73
C LEU A 82 1.87 8.29 -7.21
N TRP A 83 0.82 8.97 -7.67
CA TRP A 83 0.35 8.78 -9.04
C TRP A 83 1.34 9.30 -10.07
N ALA A 84 2.18 10.25 -9.70
CA ALA A 84 3.23 10.78 -10.56
C ALA A 84 4.35 9.78 -10.82
N GLN A 85 4.41 8.66 -10.09
CA GLN A 85 5.47 7.66 -10.26
C GLN A 85 5.27 6.77 -11.49
N GLY A 86 4.13 6.84 -12.15
CA GLY A 86 3.89 6.03 -13.35
C GLY A 86 3.65 4.57 -13.05
N ILE A 87 2.72 4.26 -12.17
CA ILE A 87 2.42 2.88 -11.75
C ILE A 87 1.91 2.07 -12.94
N ASP A 88 2.55 0.94 -13.21
CA ASP A 88 2.19 0.04 -14.30
C ASP A 88 1.21 -1.04 -13.87
N PHE A 89 1.27 -1.46 -12.62
CA PHE A 89 0.42 -2.53 -12.09
C PHE A 89 0.23 -2.35 -10.60
N ALA A 90 -0.97 -2.65 -10.10
CA ALA A 90 -1.29 -2.53 -8.69
C ALA A 90 -1.72 -3.87 -8.11
N VAL A 91 -1.28 -4.14 -6.87
CA VAL A 91 -1.75 -5.27 -6.08
C VAL A 91 -2.45 -4.70 -4.86
N ILE A 92 -3.76 -4.94 -4.74
CA ILE A 92 -4.58 -4.37 -3.66
C ILE A 92 -4.92 -5.51 -2.70
N GLN A 93 -4.52 -5.36 -1.45
CA GLN A 93 -4.69 -6.39 -0.45
C GLN A 93 -5.81 -6.04 0.51
N THR A 94 -6.56 -7.05 0.93
CA THR A 94 -7.61 -6.93 1.96
C THR A 94 -8.66 -5.89 1.58
N ARG A 95 -9.49 -6.21 0.60
CA ARG A 95 -10.52 -5.31 0.04
C ARG A 95 -11.56 -4.81 1.05
N MET A 96 -11.57 -5.34 2.28
CA MET A 96 -12.54 -4.95 3.30
C MET A 96 -12.29 -3.57 3.91
N TYR A 97 -11.11 -2.99 3.70
CA TYR A 97 -10.75 -1.70 4.27
C TYR A 97 -11.07 -0.56 3.31
N THR A 98 -11.37 0.62 3.87
CA THR A 98 -11.65 1.82 3.08
C THR A 98 -10.51 2.17 2.12
N GLN A 99 -9.27 1.96 2.53
CA GLN A 99 -8.11 2.20 1.69
C GLN A 99 -8.11 1.30 0.45
N SER A 100 -8.53 0.04 0.60
CA SER A 100 -8.59 -0.89 -0.52
C SER A 100 -9.64 -0.47 -1.55
N VAL A 101 -10.80 -0.01 -1.08
CA VAL A 101 -11.86 0.50 -1.96
C VAL A 101 -11.38 1.76 -2.69
N TRP A 102 -10.76 2.68 -1.97
CA TRP A 102 -10.19 3.90 -2.56
C TRP A 102 -9.17 3.55 -3.64
N ALA A 103 -8.24 2.64 -3.34
CA ALA A 103 -7.20 2.23 -4.27
C ALA A 103 -7.78 1.61 -5.54
N ALA A 104 -8.78 0.73 -5.39
CA ALA A 104 -9.42 0.09 -6.54
C ALA A 104 -10.09 1.12 -7.45
N ARG A 105 -10.79 2.09 -6.87
CA ARG A 105 -11.44 3.16 -7.64
C ARG A 105 -10.42 4.04 -8.36
N GLN A 106 -9.33 4.41 -7.69
CA GLN A 106 -8.30 5.24 -8.29
C GLN A 106 -7.59 4.52 -9.44
N CYS A 107 -7.29 3.25 -9.28
CA CYS A 107 -6.69 2.46 -10.34
C CYS A 107 -7.60 2.37 -11.55
N LYS A 108 -8.90 2.13 -11.33
CA LYS A 108 -9.88 2.06 -12.41
C LYS A 108 -9.97 3.38 -13.18
N ARG A 109 -10.01 4.50 -12.46
CA ARG A 109 -10.10 5.83 -13.09
C ARG A 109 -8.85 6.17 -13.89
N ARG A 110 -7.69 5.66 -13.49
CA ARG A 110 -6.40 5.96 -14.10
C ARG A 110 -5.96 4.91 -15.13
N GLY A 111 -6.78 3.87 -15.34
CA GLY A 111 -6.46 2.81 -16.28
C GLY A 111 -5.31 1.92 -15.84
N ILE A 112 -5.08 1.79 -14.53
CA ILE A 112 -4.02 0.96 -13.99
C ILE A 112 -4.58 -0.45 -13.74
N PRO A 113 -4.03 -1.50 -14.37
CA PRO A 113 -4.42 -2.87 -14.06
C PRO A 113 -4.19 -3.20 -12.60
N ALA A 114 -5.15 -3.82 -11.95
CA ALA A 114 -5.06 -4.11 -10.53
C ALA A 114 -5.54 -5.53 -10.22
N LEU A 115 -4.81 -6.21 -9.34
CA LEU A 115 -5.20 -7.49 -8.76
C LEU A 115 -5.60 -7.27 -7.32
N VAL A 116 -6.80 -7.70 -6.93
CA VAL A 116 -7.27 -7.61 -5.55
C VAL A 116 -7.11 -8.97 -4.88
N ILE A 117 -6.37 -8.99 -3.79
CA ILE A 117 -6.14 -10.21 -3.01
C ILE A 117 -6.88 -10.08 -1.68
N ASP A 118 -7.78 -11.03 -1.42
CA ASP A 118 -8.56 -11.06 -0.19
C ASP A 118 -7.92 -12.04 0.80
N HIS A 119 -7.44 -11.53 1.91
CA HIS A 119 -6.82 -12.33 2.96
C HIS A 119 -7.77 -12.61 4.12
N SER A 120 -9.04 -12.21 4.01
CA SER A 120 -10.00 -12.31 5.10
C SER A 120 -10.63 -13.69 5.26
N THR A 121 -10.35 -14.60 4.35
CA THR A 121 -10.95 -15.94 4.33
C THR A 121 -10.16 -16.97 5.14
N GLY A 122 -9.29 -16.47 5.96
CA GLY A 122 -8.46 -17.35 6.80
C GLY A 122 -9.23 -18.28 7.69
#